data_80728433608704b02d42d1f4ebfb6d1a
#
_entry.id   80728433608704b02d42d1f4ebfb6d1a
#
_cell.length_a   1.000
_cell.length_b   1.000
_cell.length_c   1.000
_cell.angle_alpha   90.00
_cell.angle_beta   90.00
_cell.angle_gamma   90.00
#
_symmetry.space_group_name_H-M   'P 1'
#
loop_
_entity.id
_entity.type
_entity.pdbx_description
1 polymer ?
#
loop_
_entity_poly.entity_id
_entity_poly.type
_entity_poly.pdbx_seq_one_letter_code
_entity_poly.pdbx_strand_id
1 'polypeptide(L)'
;MTEPIINGVPASSSLPSGAPVSDASAAPAVNADAEQVGEPAVVESVAAANGPLALEAVGLGKDFKLGRGQVLHAARNVSFGLYRGAVVALVGESGSGKSTVAKLLAGQERPTHGSVRLDGKPVDVGSSHRFRQYKRQVQYVFQDPFSSLNPTHTVGYHLTRPVKLHQPEVKDVKPAVTDLLELVRLTPADQFVGKFPYELSGGQRQRVSFARALAAKPTVLLADEPVSMLDVSIRLEMLGLLNDLRTRLSLALLYITHDIASARYFADEVLVMYGGQIVERGPAEDVTQRPAHPYTQLLIASAPDPDDLGSVLKSANVGAGGGAVRAGNVGPAATGCPFSNRCPLAIEKCKQENPALQLLTPNRAAACWRLDVAASSLTGSAA
;
A
#
# COMPACT_ATOMS: atom_id res chain seq x y z
N MET A 1 -19.90 50.75 41.00
CA MET A 1 -18.98 51.90 40.92
C MET A 1 -17.88 51.47 39.95
N THR A 2 -17.63 51.89 38.81
CA THR A 2 -17.98 53.02 37.92
C THR A 2 -17.42 52.63 36.53
N GLU A 3 -18.26 52.55 35.53
CA GLU A 3 -17.90 52.87 34.14
C GLU A 3 -17.67 54.39 34.03
N PRO A 4 -17.39 54.99 32.88
CA PRO A 4 -16.97 54.61 31.51
C PRO A 4 -15.92 55.56 30.88
N ILE A 5 -15.74 55.55 29.54
CA ILE A 5 -15.64 56.70 28.57
C ILE A 5 -14.76 56.28 27.39
N ILE A 6 -15.26 55.97 26.23
CA ILE A 6 -15.71 56.58 24.96
C ILE A 6 -14.82 57.71 24.42
N ASN A 7 -14.57 57.62 23.11
CA ASN A 7 -14.22 58.58 22.05
C ASN A 7 -12.87 58.32 21.39
N GLY A 8 -12.70 58.41 20.08
CA GLY A 8 -13.54 58.93 19.02
C GLY A 8 -12.83 58.69 17.67
N VAL A 9 -13.62 58.53 16.64
CA VAL A 9 -13.23 58.52 15.21
C VAL A 9 -13.10 60.00 14.76
N PRO A 10 -12.24 60.29 13.76
CA PRO A 10 -12.82 60.95 12.61
C PRO A 10 -12.43 60.34 11.27
N ALA A 11 -13.38 60.52 10.35
CA ALA A 11 -13.42 60.08 8.98
C ALA A 11 -12.70 61.05 8.01
N SER A 12 -12.53 60.50 6.79
CA SER A 12 -12.48 61.13 5.48
C SER A 12 -11.21 61.79 4.97
N SER A 13 -10.70 61.25 3.85
CA SER A 13 -10.58 62.06 2.62
C SER A 13 -10.18 61.17 1.41
N SER A 14 -11.10 61.06 0.47
CA SER A 14 -10.97 61.20 -0.99
C SER A 14 -9.88 60.49 -1.78
N LEU A 15 -10.34 59.63 -2.71
CA LEU A 15 -9.69 59.11 -3.90
C LEU A 15 -9.30 60.24 -4.91
N PRO A 16 -8.32 59.97 -5.77
CA PRO A 16 -8.53 60.28 -7.19
C PRO A 16 -8.40 59.06 -8.13
N SER A 17 -9.20 59.15 -9.16
CA SER A 17 -9.42 58.26 -10.27
C SER A 17 -8.27 58.18 -11.28
N GLY A 18 -8.06 56.99 -11.83
CA GLY A 18 -7.85 56.86 -13.27
C GLY A 18 -6.42 56.74 -13.81
N ALA A 19 -6.02 55.50 -14.16
CA ALA A 19 -5.30 55.24 -15.42
C ALA A 19 -5.38 53.72 -15.73
N PRO A 20 -5.39 53.27 -17.00
CA PRO A 20 -5.68 51.94 -17.41
C PRO A 20 -4.46 51.03 -17.24
N VAL A 21 -4.70 49.85 -16.63
CA VAL A 21 -3.68 48.77 -16.53
C VAL A 21 -3.73 47.96 -17.80
N SER A 22 -2.61 47.96 -18.53
CA SER A 22 -2.36 47.11 -19.67
C SER A 22 -2.21 45.65 -19.25
N ASP A 23 -2.95 44.78 -19.90
CA ASP A 23 -2.80 43.33 -19.91
C ASP A 23 -1.38 42.94 -20.34
N ALA A 24 -0.66 42.24 -19.49
CA ALA A 24 0.43 41.35 -19.87
C ALA A 24 0.73 40.37 -18.70
N SER A 25 -0.11 39.38 -18.52
CA SER A 25 0.23 38.21 -17.71
C SER A 25 0.54 37.04 -18.63
N ALA A 26 1.79 36.97 -19.08
CA ALA A 26 2.35 35.74 -19.62
C ALA A 26 2.77 34.88 -18.43
N ALA A 27 2.03 33.79 -18.20
CA ALA A 27 2.45 32.71 -17.32
C ALA A 27 3.77 32.12 -17.86
N PRO A 28 4.77 31.79 -17.00
CA PRO A 28 5.98 31.14 -17.47
C PRO A 28 5.63 29.74 -17.99
N ALA A 29 6.08 29.44 -19.19
CA ALA A 29 6.01 28.13 -19.80
C ALA A 29 6.69 27.11 -18.88
N VAL A 30 5.93 26.12 -18.43
CA VAL A 30 6.45 24.94 -17.76
C VAL A 30 7.31 24.20 -18.78
N ASN A 31 8.61 24.12 -18.53
CA ASN A 31 9.54 23.31 -19.32
C ASN A 31 9.04 21.87 -19.32
N ALA A 32 8.61 21.41 -20.49
CA ALA A 32 8.26 20.04 -20.80
C ALA A 32 9.54 19.26 -21.14
N ASP A 33 10.41 19.07 -20.16
CA ASP A 33 11.41 17.99 -20.19
C ASP A 33 10.81 16.81 -19.42
N ALA A 34 9.73 16.24 -19.96
CA ALA A 34 9.30 14.90 -19.62
C ALA A 34 10.32 13.96 -20.27
N GLU A 35 11.28 13.44 -19.46
CA GLU A 35 12.04 12.25 -19.83
C GLU A 35 11.08 11.24 -20.45
N GLN A 36 11.38 10.85 -21.69
CA GLN A 36 10.68 9.77 -22.39
C GLN A 36 10.97 8.46 -21.65
N VAL A 37 10.22 8.22 -20.57
CA VAL A 37 10.07 6.89 -20.01
C VAL A 37 9.31 6.10 -21.09
N GLY A 38 9.97 5.13 -21.73
CA GLY A 38 9.34 4.25 -22.71
C GLY A 38 8.01 3.72 -22.15
N GLU A 39 7.01 3.54 -23.02
CA GLU A 39 5.72 3.03 -22.60
C GLU A 39 5.93 1.77 -21.73
N PRO A 40 5.37 1.72 -20.52
CA PRO A 40 5.55 0.57 -19.65
C PRO A 40 5.00 -0.67 -20.35
N ALA A 41 5.80 -1.74 -20.40
CA ALA A 41 5.33 -3.02 -20.93
C ALA A 41 4.01 -3.39 -20.24
N VAL A 42 2.99 -3.71 -21.03
CA VAL A 42 1.69 -4.17 -20.51
C VAL A 42 1.91 -5.57 -19.95
N VAL A 43 1.95 -5.67 -18.62
CA VAL A 43 2.07 -6.94 -17.90
C VAL A 43 0.67 -7.42 -17.58
N GLU A 44 0.29 -8.57 -18.11
CA GLU A 44 -0.99 -9.21 -17.80
C GLU A 44 -0.98 -9.65 -16.33
N SER A 45 -1.99 -9.22 -15.56
CA SER A 45 -2.11 -9.64 -14.16
C SER A 45 -2.70 -11.04 -14.09
N VAL A 46 -2.05 -11.94 -13.36
CA VAL A 46 -2.57 -13.29 -13.08
C VAL A 46 -3.88 -13.21 -12.29
N ALA A 47 -3.99 -12.23 -11.43
CA ALA A 47 -5.18 -11.96 -10.63
C ALA A 47 -6.42 -11.63 -11.50
N ALA A 48 -6.21 -11.21 -12.76
CA ALA A 48 -7.32 -10.92 -13.70
C ALA A 48 -8.15 -12.16 -14.04
N ALA A 49 -7.59 -13.36 -13.90
CA ALA A 49 -8.33 -14.60 -14.13
C ALA A 49 -9.43 -14.86 -13.07
N ASN A 50 -9.32 -14.25 -11.89
CA ASN A 50 -10.24 -14.49 -10.78
C ASN A 50 -11.51 -13.63 -10.83
N GLY A 51 -11.51 -12.54 -11.61
CA GLY A 51 -12.70 -11.68 -11.72
C GLY A 51 -12.44 -10.33 -12.37
N PRO A 52 -13.46 -9.46 -12.44
CA PRO A 52 -13.34 -8.16 -13.07
C PRO A 52 -12.45 -7.22 -12.26
N LEU A 53 -11.83 -6.27 -12.98
CA LEU A 53 -11.03 -5.19 -12.40
C LEU A 53 -11.90 -4.32 -11.47
N ALA A 54 -11.52 -4.20 -10.21
CA ALA A 54 -12.22 -3.38 -9.23
C ALA A 54 -11.52 -2.04 -9.00
N LEU A 55 -10.19 -2.05 -8.78
CA LEU A 55 -9.42 -0.84 -8.52
C LEU A 55 -8.11 -0.88 -9.31
N GLU A 56 -7.71 0.25 -9.86
CA GLU A 56 -6.49 0.35 -10.67
C GLU A 56 -5.64 1.56 -10.22
N ALA A 57 -4.36 1.31 -10.07
CA ALA A 57 -3.31 2.31 -9.97
C ALA A 57 -2.74 2.56 -11.37
N VAL A 58 -2.75 3.79 -11.84
CA VAL A 58 -2.24 4.17 -13.17
C VAL A 58 -1.14 5.22 -13.01
N GLY A 59 0.11 4.82 -13.17
CA GLY A 59 1.27 5.71 -13.09
C GLY A 59 1.38 6.48 -11.76
N LEU A 60 0.96 5.88 -10.63
CA LEU A 60 0.92 6.59 -9.36
C LEU A 60 2.31 7.05 -8.92
N GLY A 61 2.44 8.35 -8.67
CA GLY A 61 3.59 8.98 -8.07
C GLY A 61 3.23 9.84 -6.87
N LYS A 62 4.07 9.84 -5.85
CA LYS A 62 3.94 10.69 -4.67
C LYS A 62 5.26 11.28 -4.26
N ASP A 63 5.32 12.59 -4.25
CA ASP A 63 6.46 13.40 -3.85
C ASP A 63 6.14 14.14 -2.56
N PHE A 64 7.03 14.02 -1.57
CA PHE A 64 6.98 14.78 -0.33
C PHE A 64 8.13 15.80 -0.31
N LYS A 65 7.80 17.07 -0.08
CA LYS A 65 8.80 18.15 0.09
C LYS A 65 9.34 18.09 1.52
N LEU A 66 10.63 17.82 1.69
CA LEU A 66 11.30 17.68 2.99
C LEU A 66 11.94 18.98 3.51
N GLY A 67 11.75 20.10 2.84
CA GLY A 67 12.45 21.35 3.10
C GLY A 67 13.84 21.43 2.45
N ARG A 68 14.44 22.63 2.44
CA ARG A 68 15.75 22.91 1.79
C ARG A 68 15.83 22.44 0.31
N GLY A 69 14.71 22.38 -0.40
CA GLY A 69 14.66 21.93 -1.80
C GLY A 69 14.74 20.40 -1.99
N GLN A 70 14.82 19.61 -0.92
CA GLN A 70 14.82 18.15 -1.02
C GLN A 70 13.42 17.60 -1.24
N VAL A 71 13.31 16.61 -2.12
CA VAL A 71 12.07 15.89 -2.44
C VAL A 71 12.28 14.41 -2.17
N LEU A 72 11.36 13.82 -1.41
CA LEU A 72 11.28 12.37 -1.23
C LEU A 72 10.25 11.81 -2.20
N HIS A 73 10.71 11.04 -3.17
CA HIS A 73 9.84 10.30 -4.09
C HIS A 73 9.39 8.99 -3.45
N ALA A 74 8.26 9.00 -2.73
CA ALA A 74 7.77 7.85 -1.98
C ALA A 74 7.07 6.81 -2.88
N ALA A 75 6.56 7.21 -4.05
CA ALA A 75 6.07 6.33 -5.10
C ALA A 75 6.43 6.94 -6.46
N ARG A 76 6.86 6.09 -7.41
CA ARG A 76 7.30 6.49 -8.76
C ARG A 76 6.69 5.56 -9.78
N ASN A 77 5.78 6.07 -10.62
CA ASN A 77 5.18 5.36 -11.74
C ASN A 77 4.65 3.96 -11.40
N VAL A 78 3.91 3.85 -10.28
CA VAL A 78 3.36 2.58 -9.80
C VAL A 78 2.05 2.28 -10.52
N SER A 79 1.99 1.15 -11.26
CA SER A 79 0.82 0.73 -12.03
C SER A 79 0.49 -0.74 -11.77
N PHE A 80 -0.75 -1.03 -11.33
CA PHE A 80 -1.28 -2.38 -11.15
C PHE A 80 -2.80 -2.35 -10.95
N GLY A 81 -3.45 -3.51 -11.14
CA GLY A 81 -4.87 -3.70 -10.92
C GLY A 81 -5.16 -4.58 -9.71
N LEU A 82 -6.31 -4.35 -9.07
CA LEU A 82 -6.90 -5.24 -8.07
C LEU A 82 -8.20 -5.80 -8.63
N TYR A 83 -8.34 -7.11 -8.62
CA TYR A 83 -9.43 -7.84 -9.26
C TYR A 83 -10.32 -8.50 -8.20
N ARG A 84 -11.63 -8.56 -8.45
CA ARG A 84 -12.59 -9.17 -7.51
C ARG A 84 -12.27 -10.65 -7.29
N GLY A 85 -12.30 -11.07 -6.04
CA GLY A 85 -11.96 -12.44 -5.67
C GLY A 85 -10.47 -12.78 -5.72
N ALA A 86 -9.58 -11.80 -5.98
CA ALA A 86 -8.14 -11.99 -6.04
C ALA A 86 -7.39 -11.27 -4.92
N VAL A 87 -6.20 -11.78 -4.61
CA VAL A 87 -5.24 -11.16 -3.70
C VAL A 87 -3.99 -10.73 -4.47
N VAL A 88 -3.67 -9.46 -4.44
CA VAL A 88 -2.38 -8.92 -4.88
C VAL A 88 -1.56 -8.56 -3.65
N ALA A 89 -0.38 -9.15 -3.51
CA ALA A 89 0.54 -8.78 -2.44
C ALA A 89 1.51 -7.69 -2.90
N LEU A 90 1.72 -6.67 -2.05
CA LEU A 90 2.75 -5.65 -2.23
C LEU A 90 3.82 -5.85 -1.15
N VAL A 91 5.00 -6.31 -1.58
CA VAL A 91 6.07 -6.77 -0.69
C VAL A 91 7.31 -5.88 -0.82
N GLY A 92 8.07 -5.72 0.25
CA GLY A 92 9.32 -4.96 0.26
C GLY A 92 9.73 -4.50 1.66
N GLU A 93 10.94 -4.01 1.82
CA GLU A 93 11.47 -3.49 3.08
C GLU A 93 10.66 -2.30 3.62
N SER A 94 10.82 -2.00 4.91
CA SER A 94 10.27 -0.77 5.50
C SER A 94 10.82 0.46 4.76
N GLY A 95 9.96 1.44 4.49
CA GLY A 95 10.33 2.64 3.72
C GLY A 95 10.37 2.46 2.19
N SER A 96 10.04 1.29 1.63
CA SER A 96 9.98 1.10 0.17
C SER A 96 8.83 1.83 -0.53
N GLY A 97 7.86 2.39 0.22
CA GLY A 97 6.72 3.16 -0.31
C GLY A 97 5.37 2.45 -0.27
N LYS A 98 5.27 1.21 0.20
CA LYS A 98 4.06 0.37 0.22
C LYS A 98 2.86 1.04 0.88
N SER A 99 3.02 1.50 2.12
CA SER A 99 1.94 2.20 2.85
C SER A 99 1.55 3.53 2.19
N THR A 100 2.49 4.19 1.48
CA THR A 100 2.18 5.38 0.69
C THR A 100 1.26 5.01 -0.47
N VAL A 101 1.57 3.94 -1.22
CA VAL A 101 0.72 3.44 -2.31
C VAL A 101 -0.67 3.08 -1.77
N ALA A 102 -0.76 2.37 -0.64
CA ALA A 102 -2.05 2.05 -0.03
C ALA A 102 -2.84 3.29 0.39
N LYS A 103 -2.20 4.32 0.96
CA LYS A 103 -2.84 5.60 1.31
C LYS A 103 -3.33 6.36 0.08
N LEU A 104 -2.59 6.31 -1.03
CA LEU A 104 -3.02 6.86 -2.32
C LEU A 104 -4.28 6.14 -2.83
N LEU A 105 -4.26 4.82 -2.85
CA LEU A 105 -5.41 3.99 -3.21
C LEU A 105 -6.58 4.16 -2.25
N ALA A 106 -6.34 4.33 -0.96
CA ALA A 106 -7.39 4.64 -0.01
C ALA A 106 -7.93 6.08 -0.14
N GLY A 107 -7.33 6.94 -0.97
CA GLY A 107 -7.66 8.36 -1.06
C GLY A 107 -7.43 9.12 0.25
N GLN A 108 -6.50 8.66 1.08
CA GLN A 108 -6.02 9.37 2.28
C GLN A 108 -4.96 10.40 1.89
N GLU A 109 -4.20 10.09 0.84
CA GLU A 109 -3.22 10.97 0.22
C GLU A 109 -3.62 11.23 -1.24
N ARG A 110 -3.27 12.42 -1.74
CA ARG A 110 -3.45 12.75 -3.17
C ARG A 110 -2.18 12.39 -3.92
N PRO A 111 -2.28 11.73 -5.09
CA PRO A 111 -1.12 11.48 -5.93
C PRO A 111 -0.56 12.81 -6.45
N THR A 112 0.77 12.89 -6.60
CA THR A 112 1.45 13.98 -7.30
C THR A 112 1.33 13.77 -8.81
N HIS A 113 1.43 12.49 -9.25
CA HIS A 113 1.31 12.06 -10.64
C HIS A 113 0.42 10.83 -10.72
N GLY A 114 -0.14 10.59 -11.91
CA GLY A 114 -0.99 9.45 -12.17
C GLY A 114 -2.40 9.56 -11.58
N SER A 115 -3.13 8.48 -11.59
CA SER A 115 -4.52 8.44 -11.13
C SER A 115 -4.92 7.09 -10.57
N VAL A 116 -5.98 7.10 -9.76
CA VAL A 116 -6.66 5.89 -9.29
C VAL A 116 -7.98 5.76 -10.05
N ARG A 117 -8.32 4.55 -10.48
CA ARG A 117 -9.61 4.25 -11.14
C ARG A 117 -10.35 3.18 -10.37
N LEU A 118 -11.65 3.39 -10.17
CA LEU A 118 -12.57 2.42 -9.57
C LEU A 118 -13.55 1.94 -10.65
N ASP A 119 -13.64 0.63 -10.87
CA ASP A 119 -14.43 0.03 -11.94
C ASP A 119 -14.16 0.73 -13.30
N GLY A 120 -12.88 0.97 -13.63
CA GLY A 120 -12.40 1.63 -14.83
C GLY A 120 -12.59 3.17 -14.90
N LYS A 121 -13.25 3.79 -13.91
CA LYS A 121 -13.54 5.23 -13.89
C LYS A 121 -12.56 5.98 -12.98
N PRO A 122 -12.02 7.13 -13.40
CA PRO A 122 -11.16 7.94 -12.54
C PRO A 122 -11.86 8.35 -11.25
N VAL A 123 -11.15 8.25 -10.13
CA VAL A 123 -11.64 8.66 -8.81
C VAL A 123 -11.57 10.18 -8.68
N ASP A 124 -12.73 10.81 -8.54
CA ASP A 124 -12.84 12.25 -8.31
C ASP A 124 -12.85 12.56 -6.81
N VAL A 125 -11.71 13.02 -6.32
CA VAL A 125 -11.56 13.45 -4.90
C VAL A 125 -12.09 14.86 -4.64
N GLY A 126 -12.47 15.61 -5.66
CA GLY A 126 -13.03 16.97 -5.55
C GLY A 126 -14.52 16.97 -5.18
N SER A 127 -15.27 15.93 -5.56
CA SER A 127 -16.70 15.78 -5.27
C SER A 127 -16.91 15.05 -3.95
N SER A 128 -17.46 15.72 -2.94
CA SER A 128 -17.70 15.12 -1.61
C SER A 128 -18.66 13.91 -1.65
N HIS A 129 -19.61 13.88 -2.58
CA HIS A 129 -20.55 12.76 -2.75
C HIS A 129 -19.86 11.54 -3.41
N ARG A 130 -19.19 11.75 -4.55
CA ARG A 130 -18.45 10.68 -5.27
C ARG A 130 -17.35 10.12 -4.41
N PHE A 131 -16.66 10.96 -3.67
CA PHE A 131 -15.61 10.54 -2.78
C PHE A 131 -16.13 9.70 -1.59
N ARG A 132 -17.32 10.00 -1.04
CA ARG A 132 -17.96 9.14 -0.03
C ARG A 132 -18.35 7.78 -0.59
N GLN A 133 -18.84 7.72 -1.84
CA GLN A 133 -19.11 6.45 -2.51
C GLN A 133 -17.83 5.65 -2.71
N TYR A 134 -16.75 6.29 -3.13
CA TYR A 134 -15.43 5.68 -3.21
C TYR A 134 -14.99 5.09 -1.87
N LYS A 135 -15.05 5.89 -0.80
CA LYS A 135 -14.69 5.45 0.56
C LYS A 135 -15.55 4.30 1.08
N ARG A 136 -16.80 4.18 0.64
CA ARG A 136 -17.64 3.01 0.95
C ARG A 136 -17.09 1.75 0.28
N GLN A 137 -16.67 1.84 -0.97
CA GLN A 137 -16.22 0.69 -1.77
C GLN A 137 -14.79 0.28 -1.48
N VAL A 138 -13.91 1.22 -1.13
CA VAL A 138 -12.49 0.98 -0.85
C VAL A 138 -12.23 1.23 0.63
N GLN A 139 -11.99 0.16 1.37
CA GLN A 139 -11.73 0.21 2.80
C GLN A 139 -10.27 -0.11 3.10
N TYR A 140 -9.76 0.51 4.16
CA TYR A 140 -8.37 0.38 4.60
C TYR A 140 -8.30 -0.20 6.01
N VAL A 141 -7.54 -1.26 6.18
CA VAL A 141 -7.20 -1.85 7.47
C VAL A 141 -5.78 -1.45 7.83
N PHE A 142 -5.63 -0.76 8.96
CA PHE A 142 -4.36 -0.23 9.42
C PHE A 142 -3.46 -1.30 10.02
N GLN A 143 -2.15 -1.08 9.94
CA GLN A 143 -1.11 -1.93 10.51
C GLN A 143 -1.28 -2.13 12.02
N ASP A 144 -1.58 -1.05 12.74
CA ASP A 144 -1.77 -1.09 14.19
C ASP A 144 -3.25 -1.07 14.57
N PRO A 145 -3.79 -2.21 15.04
CA PRO A 145 -5.18 -2.28 15.51
C PRO A 145 -5.40 -1.48 16.81
N PHE A 146 -4.35 -1.24 17.59
CA PHE A 146 -4.44 -0.47 18.84
C PHE A 146 -4.73 1.01 18.56
N SER A 147 -4.00 1.61 17.63
CA SER A 147 -4.22 3.00 17.23
C SER A 147 -5.49 3.19 16.40
N SER A 148 -5.99 2.12 15.77
CA SER A 148 -7.16 2.18 14.90
C SER A 148 -8.49 2.20 15.64
N LEU A 149 -8.54 1.71 16.88
CA LEU A 149 -9.75 1.62 17.71
C LEU A 149 -9.64 2.58 18.91
N ASN A 150 -10.57 3.52 19.03
CA ASN A 150 -10.60 4.41 20.19
C ASN A 150 -10.91 3.60 21.47
N PRO A 151 -10.00 3.59 22.47
CA PRO A 151 -10.17 2.76 23.66
C PRO A 151 -11.35 3.17 24.56
N THR A 152 -11.89 4.38 24.37
CA THR A 152 -13.05 4.88 25.15
C THR A 152 -14.39 4.37 24.66
N HIS A 153 -14.45 3.67 23.54
CA HIS A 153 -15.66 3.15 22.94
C HIS A 153 -15.65 1.63 22.87
N THR A 154 -16.82 1.03 23.02
CA THR A 154 -17.00 -0.43 22.93
C THR A 154 -16.87 -0.93 21.49
N VAL A 155 -16.66 -2.24 21.33
CA VAL A 155 -16.69 -2.92 20.02
C VAL A 155 -18.00 -2.63 19.29
N GLY A 156 -19.13 -2.75 19.99
CA GLY A 156 -20.44 -2.45 19.41
C GLY A 156 -20.55 -1.03 18.86
N TYR A 157 -19.98 -0.03 19.55
CA TYR A 157 -19.93 1.35 19.03
C TYR A 157 -19.11 1.44 17.75
N HIS A 158 -17.91 0.81 17.72
CA HIS A 158 -17.02 0.81 16.56
C HIS A 158 -17.66 0.19 15.31
N LEU A 159 -18.53 -0.79 15.46
CA LEU A 159 -19.24 -1.44 14.36
C LEU A 159 -20.54 -0.73 13.99
N THR A 160 -21.29 -0.22 14.99
CA THR A 160 -22.54 0.51 14.76
C THR A 160 -22.34 1.79 13.91
N ARG A 161 -21.26 2.53 14.16
CA ARG A 161 -21.00 3.79 13.45
C ARG A 161 -20.86 3.63 11.94
N PRO A 162 -19.98 2.72 11.43
CA PRO A 162 -19.87 2.51 9.98
C PRO A 162 -21.12 1.86 9.37
N VAL A 163 -21.84 0.97 10.09
CA VAL A 163 -23.12 0.44 9.60
C VAL A 163 -24.10 1.58 9.35
N LYS A 164 -24.34 2.46 10.34
CA LYS A 164 -25.23 3.61 10.18
C LYS A 164 -24.81 4.57 9.08
N LEU A 165 -23.49 4.74 8.89
CA LEU A 165 -22.96 5.66 7.87
C LEU A 165 -23.09 5.12 6.44
N HIS A 166 -22.82 3.83 6.27
CA HIS A 166 -22.70 3.22 4.95
C HIS A 166 -23.92 2.37 4.55
N GLN A 167 -24.80 2.02 5.49
CA GLN A 167 -26.01 1.24 5.28
C GLN A 167 -27.23 1.96 5.88
N PRO A 168 -27.61 3.15 5.38
CA PRO A 168 -28.70 3.96 5.94
C PRO A 168 -30.07 3.24 5.89
N GLU A 169 -30.19 2.22 5.05
CA GLU A 169 -31.37 1.36 4.96
C GLU A 169 -31.57 0.45 6.17
N VAL A 170 -30.52 0.17 6.95
CA VAL A 170 -30.55 -0.69 8.12
C VAL A 170 -31.11 0.08 9.32
N LYS A 171 -32.37 -0.15 9.66
CA LYS A 171 -33.04 0.52 10.79
C LYS A 171 -32.58 -0.05 12.14
N ASP A 172 -32.58 -1.37 12.29
CA ASP A 172 -32.01 -2.06 13.47
C ASP A 172 -30.59 -2.53 13.14
N VAL A 173 -29.61 -1.92 13.80
CA VAL A 173 -28.19 -2.21 13.58
C VAL A 173 -27.67 -3.38 14.39
N LYS A 174 -28.43 -3.87 15.39
CA LYS A 174 -27.97 -4.97 16.26
C LYS A 174 -27.70 -6.26 15.49
N PRO A 175 -28.63 -6.76 14.63
CA PRO A 175 -28.34 -7.95 13.82
C PRO A 175 -27.12 -7.76 12.92
N ALA A 176 -27.00 -6.61 12.26
CA ALA A 176 -25.85 -6.34 11.39
C ALA A 176 -24.51 -6.32 12.15
N VAL A 177 -24.48 -5.87 13.40
CA VAL A 177 -23.29 -5.91 14.25
C VAL A 177 -22.98 -7.35 14.65
N THR A 178 -24.00 -8.14 14.98
CA THR A 178 -23.84 -9.58 15.29
C THR A 178 -23.25 -10.33 14.09
N ASP A 179 -23.85 -10.16 12.91
CA ASP A 179 -23.40 -10.80 11.67
C ASP A 179 -21.94 -10.43 11.34
N LEU A 180 -21.54 -9.17 11.58
CA LEU A 180 -20.16 -8.72 11.37
C LEU A 180 -19.17 -9.39 12.34
N LEU A 181 -19.54 -9.58 13.60
CA LEU A 181 -18.70 -10.28 14.59
C LEU A 181 -18.57 -11.77 14.25
N GLU A 182 -19.67 -12.41 13.88
CA GLU A 182 -19.66 -13.81 13.44
C GLU A 182 -18.85 -13.99 12.15
N LEU A 183 -18.97 -13.06 11.19
CA LEU A 183 -18.22 -13.07 9.95
C LEU A 183 -16.70 -13.07 10.16
N VAL A 184 -16.24 -12.38 11.22
CA VAL A 184 -14.81 -12.37 11.61
C VAL A 184 -14.47 -13.40 12.70
N ARG A 185 -15.35 -14.38 12.93
CA ARG A 185 -15.17 -15.48 13.90
C ARG A 185 -14.97 -14.98 15.34
N LEU A 186 -15.66 -13.91 15.74
CA LEU A 186 -15.81 -13.47 17.14
C LEU A 186 -17.14 -13.96 17.69
N THR A 187 -17.17 -15.22 18.11
CA THR A 187 -18.38 -15.94 18.56
C THR A 187 -18.23 -16.44 20.00
N PRO A 188 -19.31 -16.38 20.79
CA PRO A 188 -20.60 -15.77 20.50
C PRO A 188 -20.52 -14.22 20.52
N ALA A 189 -21.21 -13.55 19.58
CA ALA A 189 -21.06 -12.11 19.33
C ALA A 189 -21.45 -11.22 20.53
N ASP A 190 -22.43 -11.65 21.33
CA ASP A 190 -22.92 -10.95 22.54
C ASP A 190 -21.82 -10.74 23.59
N GLN A 191 -20.87 -11.66 23.69
CA GLN A 191 -19.73 -11.54 24.59
C GLN A 191 -18.72 -10.46 24.16
N PHE A 192 -18.75 -10.03 22.90
CA PHE A 192 -17.79 -9.06 22.36
C PHE A 192 -18.36 -7.66 22.22
N VAL A 193 -19.66 -7.51 21.95
CA VAL A 193 -20.31 -6.23 21.65
C VAL A 193 -20.05 -5.18 22.75
N GLY A 194 -20.12 -5.61 24.03
CA GLY A 194 -19.95 -4.70 25.18
C GLY A 194 -18.50 -4.45 25.57
N LYS A 195 -17.54 -5.25 25.08
CA LYS A 195 -16.12 -5.11 25.44
C LYS A 195 -15.49 -3.86 24.85
N PHE A 196 -14.50 -3.35 25.57
CA PHE A 196 -13.62 -2.29 25.10
C PHE A 196 -12.38 -2.89 24.40
N PRO A 197 -11.71 -2.14 23.51
CA PRO A 197 -10.52 -2.63 22.81
C PRO A 197 -9.41 -3.16 23.71
N TYR A 198 -9.21 -2.59 24.89
CA TYR A 198 -8.18 -3.05 25.84
C TYR A 198 -8.51 -4.40 26.52
N GLU A 199 -9.77 -4.85 26.49
CA GLU A 199 -10.18 -6.15 27.00
C GLU A 199 -10.01 -7.29 25.98
N LEU A 200 -9.56 -6.96 24.76
CA LEU A 200 -9.39 -7.92 23.67
C LEU A 200 -7.91 -8.31 23.50
N SER A 201 -7.67 -9.55 23.07
CA SER A 201 -6.35 -9.96 22.58
C SER A 201 -5.97 -9.22 21.29
N GLY A 202 -4.68 -9.25 20.90
CA GLY A 202 -4.21 -8.64 19.63
C GLY A 202 -4.97 -9.15 18.40
N GLY A 203 -5.13 -10.47 18.29
CA GLY A 203 -5.90 -11.11 17.22
C GLY A 203 -7.39 -10.75 17.23
N GLN A 204 -8.02 -10.65 18.41
CA GLN A 204 -9.41 -10.22 18.53
C GLN A 204 -9.59 -8.76 18.11
N ARG A 205 -8.68 -7.85 18.49
CA ARG A 205 -8.70 -6.45 18.02
C ARG A 205 -8.54 -6.36 16.50
N GLN A 206 -7.65 -7.15 15.92
CA GLN A 206 -7.48 -7.20 14.48
C GLN A 206 -8.76 -7.67 13.77
N ARG A 207 -9.44 -8.71 14.30
CA ARG A 207 -10.73 -9.16 13.78
C ARG A 207 -11.80 -8.07 13.86
N VAL A 208 -11.85 -7.28 14.95
CA VAL A 208 -12.74 -6.12 15.08
C VAL A 208 -12.41 -5.04 14.03
N SER A 209 -11.11 -4.81 13.74
CA SER A 209 -10.70 -3.87 12.69
C SER A 209 -11.16 -4.32 11.31
N PHE A 210 -11.11 -5.62 11.00
CA PHE A 210 -11.70 -6.17 9.77
C PHE A 210 -13.22 -6.02 9.77
N ALA A 211 -13.93 -6.38 10.85
CA ALA A 211 -15.37 -6.22 10.95
C ALA A 211 -15.80 -4.78 10.70
N ARG A 212 -15.06 -3.82 11.24
CA ARG A 212 -15.31 -2.39 11.02
C ARG A 212 -15.17 -1.99 9.55
N ALA A 213 -14.13 -2.46 8.87
CA ALA A 213 -13.95 -2.20 7.44
C ALA A 213 -15.07 -2.86 6.61
N LEU A 214 -15.43 -4.10 6.92
CA LEU A 214 -16.49 -4.87 6.25
C LEU A 214 -17.89 -4.29 6.47
N ALA A 215 -18.10 -3.51 7.53
CA ALA A 215 -19.37 -2.83 7.80
C ALA A 215 -19.81 -1.88 6.68
N ALA A 216 -18.89 -1.40 5.85
CA ALA A 216 -19.19 -0.61 4.67
C ALA A 216 -19.65 -1.45 3.47
N LYS A 217 -19.59 -2.79 3.54
CA LYS A 217 -19.77 -3.72 2.40
C LYS A 217 -18.87 -3.35 1.22
N PRO A 218 -17.54 -3.30 1.43
CA PRO A 218 -16.61 -2.85 0.39
C PRO A 218 -16.48 -3.88 -0.74
N THR A 219 -16.00 -3.42 -1.88
CA THR A 219 -15.54 -4.27 -2.99
C THR A 219 -14.04 -4.45 -2.99
N VAL A 220 -13.31 -3.51 -2.37
CA VAL A 220 -11.85 -3.51 -2.26
C VAL A 220 -11.45 -3.37 -0.80
N LEU A 221 -10.53 -4.22 -0.36
CA LEU A 221 -9.92 -4.16 0.97
C LEU A 221 -8.41 -3.96 0.84
N LEU A 222 -7.90 -2.88 1.41
CA LEU A 222 -6.48 -2.57 1.47
C LEU A 222 -5.99 -2.92 2.88
N ALA A 223 -5.22 -3.98 3.03
CA ALA A 223 -4.73 -4.46 4.31
C ALA A 223 -3.23 -4.19 4.45
N ASP A 224 -2.89 -3.18 5.26
CA ASP A 224 -1.50 -2.76 5.48
C ASP A 224 -0.93 -3.49 6.70
N GLU A 225 -0.02 -4.42 6.44
CA GLU A 225 0.64 -5.30 7.43
C GLU A 225 -0.32 -5.92 8.46
N PRO A 226 -1.44 -6.52 8.03
CA PRO A 226 -2.55 -6.86 8.92
C PRO A 226 -2.23 -7.97 9.92
N VAL A 227 -1.08 -8.64 9.80
CA VAL A 227 -0.68 -9.77 10.66
C VAL A 227 0.71 -9.58 11.29
N SER A 228 1.38 -8.44 11.04
CA SER A 228 2.76 -8.21 11.49
C SER A 228 2.94 -8.22 13.02
N MET A 229 1.91 -7.79 13.76
CA MET A 229 1.93 -7.71 15.23
C MET A 229 1.35 -8.96 15.92
N LEU A 230 1.13 -10.04 15.17
CA LEU A 230 0.50 -11.27 15.69
C LEU A 230 1.51 -12.41 15.77
N ASP A 231 1.33 -13.29 16.77
CA ASP A 231 2.07 -14.52 16.89
C ASP A 231 1.85 -15.43 15.67
N VAL A 232 2.80 -16.31 15.39
CA VAL A 232 2.83 -17.14 14.18
C VAL A 232 1.53 -17.95 13.99
N SER A 233 1.01 -18.59 15.06
CA SER A 233 -0.23 -19.37 14.99
C SER A 233 -1.45 -18.50 14.67
N ILE A 234 -1.55 -17.34 15.31
CA ILE A 234 -2.66 -16.39 15.10
C ILE A 234 -2.55 -15.76 13.70
N ARG A 235 -1.32 -15.58 13.18
CA ARG A 235 -1.09 -15.08 11.82
C ARG A 235 -1.71 -16.00 10.77
N LEU A 236 -1.48 -17.31 10.86
CA LEU A 236 -2.06 -18.28 9.92
C LEU A 236 -3.60 -18.32 9.99
N GLU A 237 -4.17 -18.27 11.21
CA GLU A 237 -5.63 -18.16 11.37
C GLU A 237 -6.20 -16.90 10.73
N MET A 238 -5.48 -15.78 10.83
CA MET A 238 -5.91 -14.50 10.26
C MET A 238 -5.85 -14.52 8.73
N LEU A 239 -4.80 -15.12 8.14
CA LEU A 239 -4.70 -15.30 6.69
C LEU A 239 -5.82 -16.24 6.18
N GLY A 240 -6.12 -17.31 6.92
CA GLY A 240 -7.26 -18.18 6.63
C GLY A 240 -8.61 -17.43 6.68
N LEU A 241 -8.80 -16.57 7.69
CA LEU A 241 -9.98 -15.72 7.76
C LEU A 241 -10.08 -14.75 6.56
N LEU A 242 -8.97 -14.10 6.20
CA LEU A 242 -8.94 -13.19 5.05
C LEU A 242 -9.26 -13.92 3.74
N ASN A 243 -8.77 -15.15 3.57
CA ASN A 243 -9.08 -15.97 2.40
C ASN A 243 -10.57 -16.33 2.32
N ASP A 244 -11.19 -16.70 3.44
CA ASP A 244 -12.63 -16.95 3.51
C ASP A 244 -13.45 -15.70 3.18
N LEU A 245 -13.06 -14.55 3.74
CA LEU A 245 -13.70 -13.26 3.48
C LEU A 245 -13.59 -12.86 2.01
N ARG A 246 -12.39 -13.01 1.42
CA ARG A 246 -12.15 -12.78 0.01
C ARG A 246 -13.12 -13.59 -0.85
N THR A 247 -13.19 -14.89 -0.60
CA THR A 247 -14.01 -15.83 -1.39
C THR A 247 -15.50 -15.55 -1.21
N ARG A 248 -15.98 -15.44 0.04
CA ARG A 248 -17.40 -15.24 0.35
C ARG A 248 -17.95 -13.91 -0.16
N LEU A 249 -17.14 -12.85 -0.09
CA LEU A 249 -17.55 -11.50 -0.44
C LEU A 249 -17.03 -11.04 -1.79
N SER A 250 -16.32 -11.89 -2.54
CA SER A 250 -15.65 -11.57 -3.80
C SER A 250 -14.81 -10.30 -3.72
N LEU A 251 -14.05 -10.14 -2.62
CA LEU A 251 -13.24 -8.94 -2.37
C LEU A 251 -12.01 -8.91 -3.28
N ALA A 252 -11.73 -7.74 -3.85
CA ALA A 252 -10.40 -7.43 -4.38
C ALA A 252 -9.50 -7.02 -3.20
N LEU A 253 -8.44 -7.78 -2.95
CA LEU A 253 -7.60 -7.60 -1.76
C LEU A 253 -6.20 -7.14 -2.14
N LEU A 254 -5.75 -6.01 -1.59
CA LEU A 254 -4.34 -5.65 -1.53
C LEU A 254 -3.77 -6.06 -0.18
N TYR A 255 -2.83 -6.99 -0.18
CA TYR A 255 -2.13 -7.47 1.01
C TYR A 255 -0.72 -6.89 1.06
N ILE A 256 -0.48 -5.95 1.97
CA ILE A 256 0.84 -5.34 2.14
C ILE A 256 1.57 -6.05 3.26
N THR A 257 2.80 -6.46 2.99
CA THR A 257 3.65 -7.14 3.97
C THR A 257 5.12 -6.92 3.66
N HIS A 258 5.98 -7.08 4.65
CA HIS A 258 7.42 -7.24 4.47
C HIS A 258 7.84 -8.73 4.43
N ASP A 259 6.94 -9.63 4.77
CA ASP A 259 7.15 -11.06 4.80
C ASP A 259 6.72 -11.72 3.47
N ILE A 260 7.72 -12.06 2.64
CA ILE A 260 7.50 -12.67 1.33
C ILE A 260 6.98 -14.11 1.43
N ALA A 261 7.26 -14.83 2.54
CA ALA A 261 6.74 -16.17 2.74
C ALA A 261 5.23 -16.17 2.94
N SER A 262 4.70 -15.23 3.73
CA SER A 262 3.25 -15.06 3.87
C SER A 262 2.58 -14.64 2.55
N ALA A 263 3.26 -13.80 1.75
CA ALA A 263 2.76 -13.41 0.43
C ALA A 263 2.66 -14.60 -0.52
N ARG A 264 3.67 -15.50 -0.55
CA ARG A 264 3.64 -16.74 -1.33
C ARG A 264 2.43 -17.61 -0.99
N TYR A 265 2.17 -17.79 0.29
CA TYR A 265 1.07 -18.65 0.76
C TYR A 265 -0.32 -18.09 0.43
N PHE A 266 -0.47 -16.76 0.42
CA PHE A 266 -1.78 -16.12 0.44
C PHE A 266 -2.16 -15.41 -0.86
N ALA A 267 -1.18 -14.90 -1.64
CA ALA A 267 -1.46 -14.07 -2.80
C ALA A 267 -1.51 -14.85 -4.11
N ASP A 268 -2.31 -14.35 -5.04
CA ASP A 268 -2.33 -14.82 -6.44
C ASP A 268 -1.18 -14.17 -7.23
N GLU A 269 -0.93 -12.87 -6.98
CA GLU A 269 0.13 -12.08 -7.62
C GLU A 269 0.97 -11.36 -6.56
N VAL A 270 2.28 -11.30 -6.76
CA VAL A 270 3.22 -10.55 -5.92
C VAL A 270 3.83 -9.41 -6.71
N LEU A 271 3.81 -8.22 -6.12
CA LEU A 271 4.50 -7.01 -6.56
C LEU A 271 5.60 -6.71 -5.55
N VAL A 272 6.86 -6.72 -5.98
CA VAL A 272 8.01 -6.39 -5.13
C VAL A 272 8.36 -4.93 -5.32
N MET A 273 8.38 -4.18 -4.21
CA MET A 273 8.59 -2.73 -4.23
C MET A 273 9.88 -2.33 -3.55
N TYR A 274 10.72 -1.55 -4.23
CA TYR A 274 11.96 -0.96 -3.70
C TYR A 274 12.12 0.49 -4.15
N GLY A 275 12.47 1.40 -3.24
CA GLY A 275 12.75 2.80 -3.55
C GLY A 275 11.61 3.53 -4.27
N GLY A 276 10.36 3.22 -3.92
CA GLY A 276 9.17 3.82 -4.52
C GLY A 276 8.69 3.18 -5.83
N GLN A 277 9.33 2.10 -6.32
CA GLN A 277 9.05 1.49 -7.62
C GLN A 277 8.75 0.00 -7.49
N ILE A 278 7.95 -0.54 -8.41
CA ILE A 278 7.80 -1.99 -8.58
C ILE A 278 9.03 -2.48 -9.35
N VAL A 279 9.84 -3.33 -8.72
CA VAL A 279 11.07 -3.88 -9.32
C VAL A 279 10.87 -5.28 -9.87
N GLU A 280 9.88 -6.02 -9.40
CA GLU A 280 9.48 -7.32 -9.95
C GLU A 280 7.99 -7.53 -9.68
N ARG A 281 7.30 -8.20 -10.62
CA ARG A 281 5.91 -8.63 -10.46
C ARG A 281 5.64 -9.94 -11.19
N GLY A 282 4.65 -10.69 -10.72
CA GLY A 282 4.21 -11.92 -11.37
C GLY A 282 3.42 -12.83 -10.44
N PRO A 283 3.11 -14.08 -10.89
CA PRO A 283 2.51 -15.10 -10.05
C PRO A 283 3.29 -15.27 -8.75
N ALA A 284 2.59 -15.40 -7.62
CA ALA A 284 3.23 -15.52 -6.31
C ALA A 284 4.27 -16.64 -6.26
N GLU A 285 3.95 -17.79 -6.83
CA GLU A 285 4.86 -18.95 -6.91
C GLU A 285 6.13 -18.64 -7.70
N ASP A 286 5.99 -18.00 -8.89
CA ASP A 286 7.12 -17.68 -9.77
C ASP A 286 8.06 -16.64 -9.16
N VAL A 287 7.52 -15.58 -8.58
CA VAL A 287 8.31 -14.51 -7.96
C VAL A 287 9.07 -15.03 -6.73
N THR A 288 8.47 -15.95 -5.98
CA THR A 288 9.06 -16.44 -4.73
C THR A 288 10.02 -17.62 -4.93
N GLN A 289 9.78 -18.48 -5.91
CA GLN A 289 10.67 -19.63 -6.17
C GLN A 289 11.77 -19.35 -7.18
N ARG A 290 11.52 -18.44 -8.13
CA ARG A 290 12.44 -18.12 -9.23
C ARG A 290 12.63 -16.61 -9.37
N PRO A 291 13.03 -15.90 -8.30
CA PRO A 291 13.14 -14.44 -8.31
C PRO A 291 14.09 -13.96 -9.40
N ALA A 292 13.64 -13.02 -10.23
CA ALA A 292 14.43 -12.49 -11.34
C ALA A 292 15.24 -11.25 -10.96
N HIS A 293 14.74 -10.43 -10.02
CA HIS A 293 15.44 -9.23 -9.59
C HIS A 293 16.36 -9.52 -8.39
N PRO A 294 17.65 -9.04 -8.39
CA PRO A 294 18.58 -9.30 -7.29
C PRO A 294 18.08 -8.87 -5.91
N TYR A 295 17.24 -7.83 -5.83
CA TYR A 295 16.60 -7.44 -4.57
C TYR A 295 15.59 -8.49 -4.08
N THR A 296 14.80 -9.08 -4.98
CA THR A 296 13.85 -10.14 -4.63
C THR A 296 14.58 -11.36 -4.12
N GLN A 297 15.72 -11.72 -4.74
CA GLN A 297 16.59 -12.80 -4.29
C GLN A 297 17.11 -12.55 -2.88
N LEU A 298 17.58 -11.32 -2.60
CA LEU A 298 18.03 -10.91 -1.27
C LEU A 298 16.90 -10.98 -0.24
N LEU A 299 15.70 -10.52 -0.61
CA LEU A 299 14.53 -10.52 0.26
C LEU A 299 14.13 -11.95 0.68
N ILE A 300 14.15 -12.89 -0.28
CA ILE A 300 13.85 -14.30 -0.02
C ILE A 300 14.96 -14.94 0.82
N ALA A 301 16.24 -14.71 0.50
CA ALA A 301 17.36 -15.25 1.24
C ALA A 301 17.42 -14.73 2.70
N SER A 302 16.79 -13.61 2.98
CA SER A 302 16.71 -13.02 4.33
C SER A 302 15.48 -13.48 5.12
N ALA A 303 14.53 -14.17 4.47
CA ALA A 303 13.36 -14.73 5.13
C ALA A 303 13.77 -15.98 5.93
N PRO A 304 13.31 -16.16 7.19
CA PRO A 304 13.56 -17.39 7.94
C PRO A 304 12.93 -18.58 7.21
N ASP A 305 13.73 -19.61 6.93
CA ASP A 305 13.22 -20.88 6.44
C ASP A 305 12.67 -21.68 7.62
N PRO A 306 11.37 -21.96 7.69
CA PRO A 306 10.80 -22.74 8.80
C PRO A 306 11.31 -24.18 8.87
N ASP A 307 11.83 -24.73 7.77
CA ASP A 307 12.34 -26.10 7.69
C ASP A 307 13.85 -26.18 7.99
N ASP A 308 14.57 -25.05 8.02
CA ASP A 308 16.01 -25.01 8.33
C ASP A 308 16.31 -24.21 9.61
N LEU A 309 16.10 -24.84 10.77
CA LEU A 309 16.52 -24.31 12.08
C LEU A 309 18.02 -24.00 12.17
N GLY A 310 18.84 -24.56 11.27
CA GLY A 310 20.29 -24.30 11.17
C GLY A 310 20.64 -23.02 10.43
N SER A 311 19.76 -22.52 9.53
CA SER A 311 19.99 -21.28 8.77
C SER A 311 19.81 -20.03 9.63
N VAL A 312 18.96 -20.07 10.64
CA VAL A 312 18.77 -18.98 11.61
C VAL A 312 20.07 -18.69 12.39
N LEU A 313 20.85 -19.74 12.68
CA LEU A 313 22.18 -19.60 13.31
C LEU A 313 23.27 -19.19 12.33
N LYS A 314 23.13 -19.50 11.04
CA LYS A 314 24.09 -19.10 10.00
C LYS A 314 23.86 -17.67 9.53
N SER A 315 22.62 -17.21 9.44
CA SER A 315 22.32 -15.80 9.12
C SER A 315 22.79 -14.83 10.21
N ALA A 316 22.83 -15.25 11.48
CA ALA A 316 23.46 -14.50 12.56
C ALA A 316 25.01 -14.44 12.44
N ASN A 317 25.64 -15.40 11.72
CA ASN A 317 27.09 -15.48 11.56
C ASN A 317 27.62 -15.04 10.18
N VAL A 318 26.78 -14.75 9.21
CA VAL A 318 27.20 -14.26 7.86
C VAL A 318 27.75 -12.80 7.91
N GLY A 319 27.84 -12.21 9.10
CA GLY A 319 28.53 -10.93 9.33
C GLY A 319 30.07 -10.98 9.26
N ALA A 320 30.73 -12.14 9.06
CA ALA A 320 32.18 -12.24 9.30
C ALA A 320 33.03 -12.84 8.17
N GLY A 321 32.57 -12.93 6.93
CA GLY A 321 33.55 -13.36 5.91
C GLY A 321 32.97 -13.77 4.57
N GLY A 322 32.88 -12.84 3.67
CA GLY A 322 32.58 -13.08 2.26
C GLY A 322 31.54 -12.08 1.76
N GLY A 323 31.95 -11.06 1.02
CA GLY A 323 31.19 -10.04 0.31
C GLY A 323 29.85 -9.60 0.90
N ALA A 324 29.82 -9.28 2.17
CA ALA A 324 28.62 -8.85 2.87
C ALA A 324 28.00 -7.67 2.14
N VAL A 325 26.82 -7.89 1.55
CA VAL A 325 25.92 -6.78 1.20
C VAL A 325 25.78 -5.96 2.47
N ARG A 326 26.47 -4.83 2.51
CA ARG A 326 26.44 -3.96 3.69
C ARG A 326 24.98 -3.60 3.95
N ALA A 327 24.42 -4.14 5.03
CA ALA A 327 23.21 -3.67 5.67
C ALA A 327 23.48 -2.28 6.30
N GLY A 328 24.12 -1.40 5.55
CA GLY A 328 24.29 0.00 5.89
C GLY A 328 23.07 0.72 5.37
N ASN A 329 22.63 1.74 6.08
CA ASN A 329 21.60 2.70 5.73
C ASN A 329 21.90 3.46 4.40
N VAL A 330 22.20 2.74 3.32
CA VAL A 330 22.36 3.31 1.99
C VAL A 330 20.95 3.39 1.40
N GLY A 331 20.37 4.58 1.44
CA GLY A 331 19.10 4.85 0.80
C GLY A 331 19.08 4.45 -0.68
N PRO A 332 17.91 4.38 -1.29
CA PRO A 332 17.79 4.11 -2.72
C PRO A 332 18.62 5.13 -3.51
N ALA A 333 19.23 4.67 -4.61
CA ALA A 333 20.00 5.55 -5.49
C ALA A 333 19.10 6.68 -6.02
N ALA A 334 19.63 7.90 -6.06
CA ALA A 334 18.89 9.06 -6.55
C ALA A 334 18.67 9.01 -8.06
N THR A 335 19.64 8.42 -8.78
CA THR A 335 19.63 8.23 -10.23
C THR A 335 19.82 6.75 -10.55
N GLY A 336 19.38 6.32 -11.72
CA GLY A 336 19.51 4.93 -12.16
C GLY A 336 18.64 3.94 -11.39
N CYS A 337 19.05 2.67 -11.38
CA CYS A 337 18.35 1.63 -10.64
C CYS A 337 18.39 1.92 -9.13
N PRO A 338 17.24 1.98 -8.43
CA PRO A 338 17.20 2.35 -7.01
C PRO A 338 17.97 1.34 -6.12
N PHE A 339 18.13 0.09 -6.57
CA PHE A 339 18.87 -0.94 -5.85
C PHE A 339 20.39 -0.96 -6.18
N SER A 340 20.89 -0.16 -7.14
CA SER A 340 22.26 -0.21 -7.65
C SER A 340 23.34 -0.13 -6.56
N ASN A 341 23.12 0.65 -5.49
CA ASN A 341 24.07 0.82 -4.39
C ASN A 341 24.27 -0.44 -3.52
N ARG A 342 23.32 -1.39 -3.57
CA ARG A 342 23.29 -2.62 -2.78
C ARG A 342 23.42 -3.88 -3.67
N CYS A 343 23.30 -3.72 -4.99
CA CYS A 343 23.24 -4.81 -5.93
C CYS A 343 24.64 -5.41 -6.19
N PRO A 344 24.86 -6.72 -5.95
CA PRO A 344 26.14 -7.37 -6.24
C PRO A 344 26.41 -7.49 -7.75
N LEU A 345 25.37 -7.39 -8.60
CA LEU A 345 25.45 -7.48 -10.05
C LEU A 345 25.43 -6.09 -10.72
N ALA A 346 25.60 -5.00 -9.94
CA ALA A 346 25.52 -3.65 -10.49
C ALA A 346 26.61 -3.39 -11.54
N ILE A 347 26.21 -2.81 -12.67
CA ILE A 347 27.10 -2.31 -13.73
C ILE A 347 26.93 -0.79 -13.81
N GLU A 348 27.80 -0.12 -14.57
CA GLU A 348 27.78 1.34 -14.67
C GLU A 348 26.44 1.88 -15.19
N LYS A 349 25.81 1.19 -16.14
CA LYS A 349 24.47 1.51 -16.63
C LYS A 349 23.41 1.55 -15.51
N CYS A 350 23.52 0.67 -14.50
CA CYS A 350 22.60 0.66 -13.36
C CYS A 350 22.66 1.95 -12.51
N LYS A 351 23.80 2.68 -12.55
CA LYS A 351 23.95 3.93 -11.81
C LYS A 351 23.40 5.14 -12.59
N GLN A 352 23.35 5.02 -13.91
CA GLN A 352 22.99 6.11 -14.82
C GLN A 352 21.52 6.06 -15.23
N GLU A 353 21.01 4.85 -15.53
CA GLU A 353 19.67 4.64 -16.09
C GLU A 353 18.82 3.73 -15.21
N ASN A 354 17.57 4.13 -14.98
CA ASN A 354 16.60 3.30 -14.28
C ASN A 354 16.01 2.25 -15.26
N PRO A 355 16.12 0.93 -14.98
CA PRO A 355 15.55 -0.06 -15.86
C PRO A 355 14.02 -0.02 -15.81
N ALA A 356 13.37 -0.02 -16.97
CA ALA A 356 11.93 -0.26 -17.05
C ALA A 356 11.61 -1.74 -16.73
N LEU A 357 10.35 -2.01 -16.36
CA LEU A 357 9.86 -3.38 -16.24
C LEU A 357 9.94 -4.07 -17.61
N GLN A 358 10.69 -5.16 -17.71
CA GLN A 358 10.85 -6.00 -18.89
C GLN A 358 10.06 -7.29 -18.70
N LEU A 359 9.29 -7.69 -19.71
CA LEU A 359 8.53 -8.94 -19.68
C LEU A 359 9.48 -10.14 -19.70
N LEU A 360 9.31 -11.05 -18.76
CA LEU A 360 9.93 -12.38 -18.74
C LEU A 360 8.96 -13.42 -19.30
N THR A 361 7.68 -13.26 -18.99
CA THR A 361 6.53 -13.97 -19.54
C THR A 361 5.37 -12.98 -19.66
N PRO A 362 4.26 -13.31 -20.31
CA PRO A 362 3.12 -12.39 -20.41
C PRO A 362 2.63 -11.83 -19.07
N ASN A 363 2.75 -12.61 -18.00
CA ASN A 363 2.27 -12.29 -16.65
C ASN A 363 3.39 -12.04 -15.62
N ARG A 364 4.65 -11.95 -16.05
CA ARG A 364 5.79 -11.71 -15.16
C ARG A 364 6.76 -10.69 -15.77
N ALA A 365 7.23 -9.76 -14.96
CA ALA A 365 8.20 -8.76 -15.38
C ALA A 365 9.16 -8.38 -14.24
N ALA A 366 10.37 -7.95 -14.61
CA ALA A 366 11.33 -7.41 -13.67
C ALA A 366 12.10 -6.21 -14.26
N ALA A 367 12.48 -5.27 -13.39
CA ALA A 367 13.19 -4.04 -13.74
C ALA A 367 14.70 -4.22 -13.46
N CYS A 368 15.41 -4.92 -14.35
CA CYS A 368 16.84 -5.18 -14.20
C CYS A 368 17.55 -5.23 -15.54
N TRP A 369 18.76 -4.61 -15.64
CA TRP A 369 19.63 -4.69 -16.83
C TRP A 369 20.36 -6.02 -16.96
N ARG A 370 20.37 -6.85 -15.92
CA ARG A 370 21.13 -8.11 -15.84
C ARG A 370 20.23 -9.31 -15.57
N LEU A 371 19.07 -9.37 -16.23
CA LEU A 371 18.12 -10.48 -16.08
C LEU A 371 18.71 -11.84 -16.51
N ASP A 372 19.61 -11.84 -17.49
CA ASP A 372 20.36 -13.00 -17.97
C ASP A 372 21.20 -13.67 -16.87
N VAL A 373 21.94 -12.86 -16.12
CA VAL A 373 22.82 -13.33 -15.05
C VAL A 373 22.06 -13.58 -13.76
N ALA A 374 21.07 -12.73 -13.46
CA ALA A 374 20.27 -12.87 -12.26
C ALA A 374 19.44 -14.17 -12.26
N ALA A 375 18.94 -14.60 -13.42
CA ALA A 375 18.25 -15.88 -13.58
C ALA A 375 19.18 -17.09 -13.45
N SER A 376 20.43 -16.99 -13.92
CA SER A 376 21.40 -18.10 -13.90
C SER A 376 22.01 -18.34 -12.52
N SER A 377 22.04 -17.37 -11.63
CA SER A 377 22.59 -17.52 -10.26
C SER A 377 21.76 -18.47 -9.39
N LEU A 378 20.53 -18.77 -9.77
CA LEU A 378 19.63 -19.71 -9.08
C LEU A 378 19.83 -21.18 -9.52
N THR A 379 20.37 -21.40 -10.74
CA THR A 379 20.62 -22.76 -11.27
C THR A 379 21.97 -23.34 -10.86
N GLY A 380 22.87 -22.51 -10.34
CA GLY A 380 24.23 -22.88 -9.95
C GLY A 380 24.39 -23.46 -8.54
N SER A 381 23.33 -23.59 -7.76
CA SER A 381 23.36 -24.13 -6.38
C SER A 381 22.96 -25.61 -6.26
N ALA A 382 22.79 -26.31 -7.38
CA ALA A 382 22.43 -27.74 -7.41
C ALA A 382 23.49 -28.55 -8.19
N ALA A 383 24.78 -28.42 -7.79
CA ALA A 383 25.86 -29.33 -8.22
C ALA A 383 26.77 -29.62 -7.04
#